data_d4f262f1db975e6676f2f1acacf5eb08
#
_entry.id   d4f262f1db975e6676f2f1acacf5eb08
#
_cell.length_a   1.000
_cell.length_b   1.000
_cell.length_c   1.000
_cell.angle_alpha   90.00
_cell.angle_beta   90.00
_cell.angle_gamma   90.00
#
_symmetry.space_group_name_H-M   'P 1'
#
loop_
_entity.id
_entity.type
_entity.pdbx_description
1 polymer ?
#
loop_
_entity_poly.entity_id
_entity_poly.type
_entity_poly.pdbx_seq_one_letter_code
_entity_poly.pdbx_strand_id
1 'polypeptide(L)'
;MAKGVTPDDVFDFVLDPAQYTKADTKMVWVTKLADTPDGMLAREDGKFLGRLPGSVITRYRWERPHHIDVTLEHGVPRRLHAWFEIDAVEGGTRIRHVEELDLGHGPLGWLHDVVAGKWFARSVVAEVAEIGRLLQAGERGRGVAGAHERGAAEERDG
;
A
#
# COMPACT_ATOMS: atom_id res chain seq x y z
N MET A 1 -0.65 2.93 -13.47
CA MET A 1 -1.73 3.92 -13.56
C MET A 1 -3.06 3.24 -13.23
N ALA A 2 -3.81 3.77 -12.26
CA ALA A 2 -5.15 3.31 -11.88
C ALA A 2 -6.19 4.18 -12.60
N LYS A 3 -6.87 3.63 -13.62
CA LYS A 3 -7.84 4.36 -14.45
C LYS A 3 -9.14 4.58 -13.70
N GLY A 4 -9.70 5.81 -13.78
CA GLY A 4 -10.96 6.18 -13.16
C GLY A 4 -10.90 6.28 -11.63
N VAL A 5 -9.72 6.19 -11.02
CA VAL A 5 -9.48 6.24 -9.58
C VAL A 5 -8.90 7.60 -9.22
N THR A 6 -9.34 8.21 -8.14
CA THR A 6 -8.81 9.48 -7.65
C THR A 6 -7.57 9.29 -6.76
N PRO A 7 -6.72 10.33 -6.58
CA PRO A 7 -5.64 10.29 -5.60
C PRO A 7 -6.10 9.97 -4.18
N ASP A 8 -7.24 10.49 -3.75
CA ASP A 8 -7.82 10.22 -2.43
C ASP A 8 -8.18 8.74 -2.25
N ASP A 9 -8.75 8.07 -3.27
CA ASP A 9 -9.06 6.64 -3.21
C ASP A 9 -7.79 5.79 -3.01
N VAL A 10 -6.69 6.17 -3.69
CA VAL A 10 -5.40 5.49 -3.53
C VAL A 10 -4.84 5.73 -2.14
N PHE A 11 -4.88 6.96 -1.69
CA PHE A 11 -4.36 7.37 -0.38
C PHE A 11 -5.08 6.62 0.75
N ASP A 12 -6.42 6.60 0.73
CA ASP A 12 -7.23 5.90 1.71
C ASP A 12 -7.01 4.39 1.68
N PHE A 13 -6.86 3.80 0.49
CA PHE A 13 -6.53 2.39 0.32
C PHE A 13 -5.20 2.01 0.98
N VAL A 14 -4.16 2.81 0.77
CA VAL A 14 -2.81 2.55 1.32
C VAL A 14 -2.79 2.69 2.85
N LEU A 15 -3.53 3.64 3.40
CA LEU A 15 -3.61 3.86 4.85
C LEU A 15 -4.64 2.97 5.57
N ASP A 16 -5.47 2.22 4.85
CA ASP A 16 -6.35 1.20 5.44
C ASP A 16 -5.64 -0.15 5.50
N PRO A 17 -5.23 -0.64 6.70
CA PRO A 17 -4.52 -1.91 6.84
C PRO A 17 -5.28 -3.10 6.26
N ALA A 18 -6.62 -3.11 6.35
CA ALA A 18 -7.46 -4.19 5.85
C ALA A 18 -7.52 -4.24 4.32
N GLN A 19 -7.28 -3.11 3.65
CA GLN A 19 -7.19 -3.04 2.20
C GLN A 19 -5.76 -3.25 1.72
N TYR A 20 -4.81 -2.57 2.33
CA TYR A 20 -3.40 -2.58 1.90
C TYR A 20 -2.79 -3.98 1.97
N THR A 21 -3.05 -4.75 3.03
CA THR A 21 -2.56 -6.14 3.16
C THR A 21 -3.08 -7.09 2.07
N LYS A 22 -4.11 -6.72 1.31
CA LYS A 22 -4.55 -7.50 0.14
C LYS A 22 -3.64 -7.29 -1.08
N ALA A 23 -2.99 -6.14 -1.16
CA ALA A 23 -2.09 -5.79 -2.26
C ALA A 23 -0.64 -6.14 -1.95
N ASP A 24 -0.20 -5.94 -0.73
CA ASP A 24 1.17 -6.25 -0.31
C ASP A 24 1.32 -7.70 0.17
N THR A 25 1.94 -8.53 -0.65
CA THR A 25 2.18 -9.96 -0.34
C THR A 25 3.26 -10.19 0.74
N LYS A 26 4.05 -9.18 1.08
CA LYS A 26 5.08 -9.22 2.14
C LYS A 26 4.45 -9.02 3.51
N MET A 27 3.37 -8.25 3.58
CA MET A 27 2.71 -7.84 4.80
C MET A 27 1.55 -8.78 5.13
N VAL A 28 1.46 -9.20 6.38
CA VAL A 28 0.39 -10.08 6.89
C VAL A 28 -0.60 -9.29 7.73
N TRP A 29 -0.08 -8.36 8.56
CA TRP A 29 -0.89 -7.58 9.47
C TRP A 29 -0.24 -6.25 9.80
N VAL A 30 -1.07 -5.21 9.94
CA VAL A 30 -0.65 -3.88 10.40
C VAL A 30 -1.51 -3.48 11.59
N THR A 31 -0.86 -3.13 12.69
CA THR A 31 -1.52 -2.65 13.90
C THR A 31 -1.08 -1.22 14.18
N LYS A 32 -2.02 -0.28 14.17
CA LYS A 32 -1.77 1.09 14.61
C LYS A 32 -1.47 1.09 16.11
N LEU A 33 -0.33 1.65 16.50
CA LEU A 33 0.10 1.77 17.91
C LEU A 33 -0.28 3.12 18.51
N ALA A 34 -0.09 4.20 17.75
CA ALA A 34 -0.36 5.56 18.21
C ALA A 34 -0.57 6.51 17.03
N ASP A 35 -1.35 7.58 17.27
CA ASP A 35 -1.35 8.75 16.39
C ASP A 35 -0.15 9.65 16.68
N THR A 36 0.40 10.30 15.64
CA THR A 36 1.40 11.35 15.74
C THR A 36 0.86 12.63 15.09
N PRO A 37 1.45 13.81 15.32
CA PRO A 37 0.95 15.06 14.74
C PRO A 37 0.89 15.08 13.21
N ASP A 38 1.74 14.31 12.55
CA ASP A 38 1.93 14.22 11.11
C ASP A 38 1.63 12.84 10.51
N GLY A 39 1.06 11.93 11.32
CA GLY A 39 0.81 10.57 10.87
C GLY A 39 0.49 9.56 11.97
N MET A 40 1.17 8.40 11.96
CA MET A 40 0.99 7.35 12.97
C MET A 40 2.26 6.51 13.19
N LEU A 41 2.31 5.83 14.34
CA LEU A 41 3.17 4.67 14.56
C LEU A 41 2.36 3.40 14.32
N ALA A 42 2.95 2.45 13.61
CA ALA A 42 2.35 1.16 13.37
C ALA A 42 3.34 0.03 13.60
N ARG A 43 2.83 -1.13 14.00
CA ARG A 43 3.54 -2.39 13.97
C ARG A 43 3.13 -3.14 12.71
N GLU A 44 4.10 -3.55 11.95
CA GLU A 44 3.92 -4.34 10.74
C GLU A 44 4.48 -5.75 10.96
N ASP A 45 3.63 -6.74 10.84
CA ASP A 45 3.98 -8.15 10.89
C ASP A 45 3.95 -8.71 9.46
N GLY A 46 5.04 -9.29 9.01
CA GLY A 46 5.19 -9.73 7.62
C GLY A 46 6.01 -10.98 7.44
N LYS A 47 6.30 -11.33 6.19
CA LYS A 47 7.11 -12.48 5.80
C LYS A 47 8.23 -12.04 4.88
N PHE A 48 9.45 -12.04 5.40
CA PHE A 48 10.64 -11.84 4.58
C PHE A 48 10.86 -13.04 3.65
N LEU A 49 11.14 -12.76 2.37
CA LEU A 49 11.23 -13.79 1.31
C LEU A 49 9.98 -14.70 1.23
N GLY A 50 8.81 -14.20 1.65
CA GLY A 50 7.57 -14.97 1.65
C GLY A 50 7.49 -16.11 2.68
N ARG A 51 8.53 -16.30 3.53
CA ARG A 51 8.61 -17.44 4.43
C ARG A 51 9.03 -17.11 5.86
N LEU A 52 10.01 -16.22 6.04
CA LEU A 52 10.56 -15.90 7.36
C LEU A 52 9.71 -14.83 8.04
N PRO A 53 9.06 -15.14 9.17
CA PRO A 53 8.27 -14.15 9.87
C PRO A 53 9.17 -13.04 10.41
N GLY A 54 8.69 -11.81 10.33
CA GLY A 54 9.34 -10.62 10.86
C GLY A 54 8.34 -9.61 11.34
N SER A 55 8.76 -8.76 12.26
CA SER A 55 7.99 -7.65 12.79
C SER A 55 8.86 -6.40 12.86
N VAL A 56 8.31 -5.28 12.46
CA VAL A 56 8.94 -3.96 12.56
C VAL A 56 7.95 -2.97 13.14
N ILE A 57 8.47 -1.90 13.75
CA ILE A 57 7.69 -0.71 14.10
C ILE A 57 8.11 0.38 13.14
N THR A 58 7.15 0.98 12.47
CA THR A 58 7.32 2.00 11.46
C THR A 58 6.60 3.27 11.84
N ARG A 59 7.15 4.38 11.40
CA ARG A 59 6.51 5.69 11.46
C ARG A 59 5.99 6.03 10.08
N TYR A 60 4.69 6.26 10.00
CA TYR A 60 4.02 6.84 8.84
C TYR A 60 3.93 8.34 9.00
N ARG A 61 4.24 9.07 7.92
CA ARG A 61 3.94 10.49 7.74
C ARG A 61 3.26 10.68 6.40
N TRP A 62 2.43 11.68 6.26
CA TRP A 62 1.75 11.90 5.00
C TRP A 62 1.39 13.35 4.72
N GLU A 63 1.32 13.66 3.44
CA GLU A 63 0.73 14.88 2.86
C GLU A 63 -0.40 14.46 1.93
N ARG A 64 -1.63 14.53 2.43
CA ARG A 64 -2.82 14.07 1.71
C ARG A 64 -3.12 14.92 0.48
N PRO A 65 -3.50 14.33 -0.65
CA PRO A 65 -3.49 12.88 -0.96
C PRO A 65 -2.25 12.43 -1.72
N HIS A 66 -1.15 13.19 -1.69
CA HIS A 66 -0.05 13.11 -2.65
C HIS A 66 1.14 12.29 -2.18
N HIS A 67 1.39 12.22 -0.89
CA HIS A 67 2.59 11.58 -0.38
C HIS A 67 2.35 10.82 0.92
N ILE A 68 2.92 9.61 0.99
CA ILE A 68 3.00 8.81 2.23
C ILE A 68 4.45 8.38 2.36
N ASP A 69 5.05 8.63 3.52
CA ASP A 69 6.42 8.28 3.88
C ASP A 69 6.39 7.29 5.05
N VAL A 70 7.17 6.23 4.96
CA VAL A 70 7.23 5.15 5.97
C VAL A 70 8.69 4.91 6.34
N THR A 71 9.03 5.14 7.60
CA THR A 71 10.40 4.96 8.10
C THR A 71 10.45 3.97 9.26
N LEU A 72 11.54 3.21 9.35
CA LEU A 72 11.79 2.30 10.46
C LEU A 72 12.01 3.06 11.78
N GLU A 73 11.28 2.66 12.82
CA GLU A 73 11.53 3.07 14.20
C GLU A 73 12.25 1.96 14.99
N HIS A 74 11.77 0.71 14.87
CA HIS A 74 12.37 -0.45 15.53
C HIS A 74 12.22 -1.71 14.67
N GLY A 75 13.25 -2.53 14.63
CA GLY A 75 13.22 -3.81 13.92
C GLY A 75 14.60 -4.36 13.62
N VAL A 76 14.64 -5.50 12.93
CA VAL A 76 15.89 -6.16 12.52
C VAL A 76 16.63 -5.39 11.42
N PRO A 77 15.96 -4.77 10.43
CA PRO A 77 16.66 -3.96 9.44
C PRO A 77 17.43 -2.80 10.09
N ARG A 78 18.59 -2.45 9.52
CA ARG A 78 19.31 -1.21 9.88
C ARG A 78 18.55 0.02 9.39
N ARG A 79 17.91 -0.10 8.22
CA ARG A 79 17.12 0.94 7.59
C ARG A 79 15.98 0.29 6.83
N LEU A 80 14.80 0.85 6.97
CA LEU A 80 13.66 0.68 6.08
C LEU A 80 13.12 2.06 5.81
N HIS A 81 13.00 2.41 4.55
CA HIS A 81 12.36 3.63 4.09
C HIS A 81 11.52 3.29 2.87
N ALA A 82 10.25 3.58 2.94
CA ALA A 82 9.33 3.40 1.83
C ALA A 82 8.49 4.66 1.64
N TRP A 83 8.10 4.94 0.40
CA TRP A 83 7.20 6.06 0.14
C TRP A 83 6.32 5.82 -1.07
N PHE A 84 5.17 6.48 -1.04
CA PHE A 84 4.23 6.58 -2.15
C PHE A 84 4.18 8.00 -2.66
N GLU A 85 4.23 8.16 -3.99
CA GLU A 85 3.90 9.39 -4.71
C GLU A 85 2.61 9.12 -5.49
N ILE A 86 1.61 9.98 -5.29
CA ILE A 86 0.25 9.80 -5.80
C ILE A 86 -0.13 11.05 -6.57
N ASP A 87 -0.20 10.94 -7.89
CA ASP A 87 -0.46 12.08 -8.78
C ASP A 87 -1.74 11.88 -9.58
N ALA A 88 -2.57 12.93 -9.66
CA ALA A 88 -3.63 12.99 -10.65
C ALA A 88 -3.03 13.08 -12.05
N VAL A 89 -3.53 12.26 -12.97
CA VAL A 89 -3.17 12.28 -14.39
C VAL A 89 -4.41 12.16 -15.23
N GLU A 90 -4.31 12.47 -16.53
CA GLU A 90 -5.44 12.29 -17.43
C GLU A 90 -5.97 10.86 -17.41
N GLY A 91 -7.25 10.71 -17.09
CA GLY A 91 -7.94 9.43 -17.02
C GLY A 91 -7.72 8.60 -15.75
N GLY A 92 -7.10 9.17 -14.67
CA GLY A 92 -6.95 8.45 -13.40
C GLY A 92 -5.82 8.94 -12.51
N THR A 93 -5.18 8.00 -11.81
CA THR A 93 -4.09 8.28 -10.86
C THR A 93 -2.84 7.49 -11.18
N ARG A 94 -1.70 8.16 -11.17
CA ARG A 94 -0.38 7.56 -11.20
C ARG A 94 0.08 7.28 -9.77
N ILE A 95 0.51 6.04 -9.53
CA ILE A 95 1.06 5.59 -8.25
C ILE A 95 2.53 5.24 -8.50
N ARG A 96 3.42 5.80 -7.71
CA ARG A 96 4.81 5.38 -7.59
C ARG A 96 5.06 4.94 -6.17
N HIS A 97 5.60 3.74 -6.00
CA HIS A 97 6.02 3.20 -4.72
C HIS A 97 7.49 2.84 -4.80
N VAL A 98 8.25 3.25 -3.80
CA VAL A 98 9.67 2.95 -3.65
C VAL A 98 9.89 2.40 -2.24
N GLU A 99 10.69 1.35 -2.14
CA GLU A 99 11.11 0.78 -0.87
C GLU A 99 12.63 0.60 -0.86
N GLU A 100 13.27 1.04 0.20
CA GLU A 100 14.68 0.87 0.48
C GLU A 100 14.86 0.06 1.76
N LEU A 101 15.54 -1.07 1.67
CA LEU A 101 15.79 -1.97 2.78
C LEU A 101 17.29 -2.24 2.93
N ASP A 102 17.86 -1.97 4.11
CA ASP A 102 19.23 -2.30 4.47
C ASP A 102 19.23 -3.26 5.67
N LEU A 103 19.72 -4.48 5.48
CA LEU A 103 19.86 -5.50 6.51
C LEU A 103 21.28 -5.54 7.12
N GLY A 104 22.15 -4.57 6.76
CA GLY A 104 23.52 -4.48 7.21
C GLY A 104 24.48 -5.43 6.49
N HIS A 105 25.74 -5.45 6.93
CA HIS A 105 26.84 -6.20 6.27
C HIS A 105 27.00 -7.66 6.72
N GLY A 106 26.05 -8.20 7.51
CA GLY A 106 26.11 -9.59 7.96
C GLY A 106 25.62 -10.61 6.93
N PRO A 107 25.50 -11.89 7.30
CA PRO A 107 24.99 -12.94 6.41
C PRO A 107 23.58 -12.65 5.86
N LEU A 108 22.75 -11.97 6.63
CA LEU A 108 21.41 -11.54 6.20
C LEU A 108 21.47 -10.47 5.12
N GLY A 109 22.37 -9.46 5.24
CA GLY A 109 22.57 -8.45 4.22
C GLY A 109 23.08 -9.04 2.91
N TRP A 110 24.10 -9.91 2.98
CA TRP A 110 24.60 -10.63 1.80
C TRP A 110 23.51 -11.47 1.13
N LEU A 111 22.71 -12.21 1.91
CA LEU A 111 21.60 -13.01 1.39
C LEU A 111 20.55 -12.12 0.71
N HIS A 112 20.25 -10.96 1.30
CA HIS A 112 19.37 -9.97 0.71
C HIS A 112 19.90 -9.50 -0.65
N ASP A 113 21.13 -9.05 -0.73
CA ASP A 113 21.72 -8.49 -1.94
C ASP A 113 21.81 -9.51 -3.09
N VAL A 114 22.14 -10.76 -2.78
CA VAL A 114 22.32 -11.80 -3.79
C VAL A 114 21.03 -12.47 -4.21
N VAL A 115 20.10 -12.72 -3.27
CA VAL A 115 18.91 -13.55 -3.51
C VAL A 115 17.61 -12.75 -3.46
N ALA A 116 17.48 -11.84 -2.49
CA ALA A 116 16.23 -11.17 -2.20
C ALA A 116 15.97 -9.90 -3.03
N GLY A 117 17.01 -9.20 -3.48
CA GLY A 117 16.86 -7.90 -4.15
C GLY A 117 15.95 -7.98 -5.38
N LYS A 118 16.10 -9.01 -6.23
CA LYS A 118 15.23 -9.20 -7.40
C LYS A 118 13.79 -9.60 -7.02
N TRP A 119 13.63 -10.38 -5.97
CA TRP A 119 12.31 -10.75 -5.44
C TRP A 119 11.60 -9.54 -4.86
N PHE A 120 12.32 -8.75 -4.07
CA PHE A 120 11.81 -7.53 -3.44
C PHE A 120 11.35 -6.50 -4.48
N ALA A 121 12.19 -6.21 -5.49
CA ALA A 121 11.82 -5.31 -6.58
C ALA A 121 10.55 -5.77 -7.34
N ARG A 122 10.41 -7.08 -7.58
CA ARG A 122 9.20 -7.63 -8.23
C ARG A 122 7.97 -7.51 -7.32
N SER A 123 8.11 -7.68 -6.01
CA SER A 123 6.99 -7.57 -5.07
C SER A 123 6.43 -6.14 -5.05
N VAL A 124 7.26 -5.12 -5.05
CA VAL A 124 6.84 -3.71 -5.11
C VAL A 124 6.07 -3.41 -6.41
N VAL A 125 6.56 -3.89 -7.54
CA VAL A 125 5.86 -3.71 -8.83
C VAL A 125 4.49 -4.42 -8.83
N ALA A 126 4.44 -5.65 -8.31
CA ALA A 126 3.20 -6.42 -8.22
C ALA A 126 2.19 -5.76 -7.28
N GLU A 127 2.65 -5.22 -6.16
CA GLU A 127 1.85 -4.48 -5.18
C GLU A 127 1.15 -3.26 -5.81
N VAL A 128 1.89 -2.40 -6.51
CA VAL A 128 1.31 -1.22 -7.18
C VAL A 128 0.29 -1.64 -8.25
N ALA A 129 0.56 -2.71 -8.98
CA ALA A 129 -0.39 -3.25 -9.96
C ALA A 129 -1.67 -3.76 -9.29
N GLU A 130 -1.54 -4.44 -8.16
CA GLU A 130 -2.65 -4.99 -7.40
C GLU A 130 -3.50 -3.91 -6.73
N ILE A 131 -2.89 -2.85 -6.17
CA ILE A 131 -3.60 -1.65 -5.69
C ILE A 131 -4.51 -1.11 -6.81
N GLY A 132 -3.94 -0.87 -7.98
CA GLY A 132 -4.70 -0.36 -9.13
C GLY A 132 -5.85 -1.29 -9.55
N ARG A 133 -5.63 -2.60 -9.52
CA ARG A 133 -6.65 -3.61 -9.87
C ARG A 133 -7.80 -3.63 -8.87
N LEU A 134 -7.49 -3.62 -7.56
CA LEU A 134 -8.48 -3.68 -6.48
C LEU A 134 -9.36 -2.43 -6.46
N LEU A 135 -8.75 -1.25 -6.61
CA LEU A 135 -9.47 0.02 -6.67
C LEU A 135 -10.42 0.08 -7.88
N GLN A 136 -9.96 -0.29 -9.07
CA GLN A 136 -10.80 -0.34 -10.27
C GLN A 136 -11.95 -1.35 -10.16
N ALA A 137 -11.76 -2.45 -9.46
CA ALA A 137 -12.82 -3.43 -9.21
C ALA A 137 -13.89 -2.87 -8.25
N GLY A 138 -13.47 -2.15 -7.21
CA GLY A 138 -14.36 -1.47 -6.26
C GLY A 138 -15.21 -0.38 -6.93
N GLU A 139 -14.62 0.42 -7.80
CA GLU A 139 -15.34 1.46 -8.58
C GLU A 139 -16.39 0.85 -9.51
N ARG A 140 -16.07 -0.25 -10.20
CA ARG A 140 -17.04 -0.97 -11.04
C ARG A 140 -18.21 -1.49 -10.22
N GLY A 141 -17.96 -2.03 -9.02
CA GLY A 141 -19.02 -2.50 -8.11
C GLY A 141 -19.96 -1.38 -7.65
N ARG A 142 -19.42 -0.21 -7.31
CA ARG A 142 -20.19 0.99 -6.94
C ARG A 142 -21.02 1.53 -8.11
N GLY A 143 -20.47 1.54 -9.31
CA GLY A 143 -21.17 1.98 -10.53
C GLY A 143 -22.39 1.10 -10.87
N VAL A 144 -22.30 -0.21 -10.70
CA VAL A 144 -23.40 -1.17 -10.96
C VAL A 144 -24.51 -1.03 -9.91
N ALA A 145 -24.16 -0.86 -8.63
CA ALA A 145 -25.14 -0.68 -7.56
C ALA A 145 -25.94 0.62 -7.73
N GLY A 146 -25.26 1.74 -8.05
CA GLY A 146 -25.91 3.04 -8.28
C GLY A 146 -26.77 3.09 -9.56
N ALA A 147 -26.53 2.22 -10.54
CA ALA A 147 -27.36 2.10 -11.72
C ALA A 147 -28.67 1.32 -11.41
N HIS A 148 -28.60 0.32 -10.55
CA HIS A 148 -29.77 -0.45 -10.11
C HIS A 148 -30.73 0.36 -9.25
N GLU A 149 -30.22 1.21 -8.36
CA GLU A 149 -31.07 2.09 -7.54
C GLU A 149 -31.80 3.15 -8.36
N ARG A 150 -31.18 3.70 -9.40
CA ARG A 150 -31.81 4.68 -10.31
C ARG A 150 -32.89 4.04 -11.17
N GLY A 151 -32.70 2.83 -11.69
CA GLY A 151 -33.71 2.10 -12.45
C GLY A 151 -34.95 1.74 -11.63
N ALA A 152 -34.78 1.41 -10.34
CA ALA A 152 -35.90 1.10 -9.44
C ALA A 152 -36.71 2.33 -8.98
N ALA A 153 -36.13 3.53 -9.06
CA ALA A 153 -36.83 4.78 -8.75
C ALA A 153 -37.75 5.27 -9.92
N GLU A 154 -37.28 5.10 -11.16
CA GLU A 154 -38.07 5.44 -12.35
C GLU A 154 -39.30 4.53 -12.58
N GLU A 155 -39.23 3.27 -12.13
CA GLU A 155 -40.32 2.30 -12.27
C GLU A 155 -41.47 2.51 -11.25
N ARG A 156 -41.27 3.34 -10.21
CA ARG A 156 -42.27 3.64 -9.18
C ARG A 156 -43.10 4.91 -9.45
N ASP A 157 -42.68 5.78 -10.38
CA ASP A 157 -43.35 7.03 -10.71
C ASP A 157 -44.08 6.99 -12.07
N GLY A 158 -44.24 5.83 -12.67
CA GLY A 158 -45.06 5.56 -13.87
C GLY A 158 -46.26 4.70 -13.50
#